data_ef83b97bb0642771d56d3539ff8a1fda
#
_entry.id   ef83b97bb0642771d56d3539ff8a1fda
#
_cell.length_a   1.000
_cell.length_b   1.000
_cell.length_c   1.000
_cell.angle_alpha   90.00
_cell.angle_beta   90.00
_cell.angle_gamma   90.00
#
_symmetry.space_group_name_H-M   'P 1'
#
loop_
_entity.id
_entity.type
_entity.pdbx_description
1 polymer ?
#
loop_
_entity_poly.entity_id
_entity_poly.type
_entity_poly.pdbx_seq_one_letter_code
_entity_poly.pdbx_strand_id
1 'polypeptide(L)'
;AVEDLIVENDRVVGAVTQMGLKFRAKAVVLTVGTFLDGKIHIGLDNYSGGRAGDPPSIPLSRRLRELPLRVGRLKTGTPPRIDARTIDFSVLAQQHGDNPMPVFSFMGNASQHPQQVPCYITHTNEKTHDVIRSNLDRSPMYAGVIEGVGPRYCPSIEDKVMRFADRNQHQIFLEPEGLTSNEIYPNGISTSLPFDVQMQIVRSMQGMENAKIVRPGYAIEYDFFDPRDLKPTLESKFIQGLFFAGQINGTTGYEEAAAQGLLAGLNAARLSADKEGWAPARSQAYLGVLVDDLCTLGTKEPYRMFTSRAEYRLMLREDNADLRLTEIGRELGLVDDERWARFNEKLENIERERQRLKSTWVTPSAEAAAEVNAHLTAPLSREASGEDLLRRPEMTYEKLTTLTPFAPALTDEQAAEQVEIQVKYEGYIARQQDEIEKQLRNENTLLPATLDYRQVSGLSNEVIAKLNDHKPASIGQDRKSVV
;
A
#
# COMPACT_ATOMS: atom_id res chain seq x y z
N ALA A 1 -16.52 -21.42 0.83
CA ALA A 1 -15.28 -21.41 1.61
C ALA A 1 -14.44 -22.65 1.27
N VAL A 2 -13.11 -22.50 1.29
CA VAL A 2 -12.14 -23.58 1.11
C VAL A 2 -11.70 -24.08 2.49
N GLU A 3 -11.70 -25.40 2.67
CA GLU A 3 -11.32 -26.03 3.93
C GLU A 3 -10.03 -26.85 3.85
N ASP A 4 -9.65 -27.28 2.65
CA ASP A 4 -8.49 -28.15 2.46
C ASP A 4 -7.81 -27.88 1.12
N LEU A 5 -6.55 -28.27 1.04
CA LEU A 5 -5.72 -28.26 -0.17
C LEU A 5 -5.38 -29.69 -0.57
N ILE A 6 -5.44 -29.96 -1.87
CA ILE A 6 -4.97 -31.24 -2.42
C ILE A 6 -3.50 -31.07 -2.76
N VAL A 7 -2.62 -31.74 -2.00
CA VAL A 7 -1.17 -31.68 -2.16
C VAL A 7 -0.64 -33.08 -2.50
N GLU A 8 0.09 -33.18 -3.60
CA GLU A 8 0.71 -34.42 -4.08
C GLU A 8 2.18 -34.12 -4.40
N ASN A 9 3.10 -34.83 -3.77
CA ASN A 9 4.56 -34.69 -3.99
C ASN A 9 5.05 -33.23 -3.88
N ASP A 10 4.71 -32.56 -2.77
CA ASP A 10 5.06 -31.15 -2.49
C ASP A 10 4.55 -30.16 -3.54
N ARG A 11 3.48 -30.52 -4.24
CA ARG A 11 2.79 -29.68 -5.20
C ARG A 11 1.31 -29.59 -4.86
N VAL A 12 0.74 -28.37 -4.86
CA VAL A 12 -0.70 -28.20 -4.81
C VAL A 12 -1.32 -28.53 -6.17
N VAL A 13 -2.34 -29.37 -6.17
CA VAL A 13 -3.06 -29.80 -7.37
C VAL A 13 -4.56 -29.50 -7.31
N GLY A 14 -4.99 -28.82 -6.26
CA GLY A 14 -6.38 -28.40 -6.12
C GLY A 14 -6.76 -27.95 -4.72
N ALA A 15 -8.04 -27.67 -4.56
CA ALA A 15 -8.64 -27.24 -3.31
C ALA A 15 -9.96 -27.95 -3.06
N VAL A 16 -10.35 -28.10 -1.79
CA VAL A 16 -11.60 -28.71 -1.36
C VAL A 16 -12.43 -27.66 -0.64
N THR A 17 -13.68 -27.50 -1.05
CA THR A 17 -14.61 -26.58 -0.40
C THR A 17 -15.24 -27.21 0.85
N GLN A 18 -15.86 -26.37 1.66
CA GLN A 18 -16.63 -26.78 2.85
C GLN A 18 -17.74 -27.79 2.52
N MET A 19 -18.29 -27.76 1.33
CA MET A 19 -19.30 -28.71 0.84
C MET A 19 -18.70 -30.03 0.29
N GLY A 20 -17.38 -30.19 0.37
CA GLY A 20 -16.68 -31.37 -0.12
C GLY A 20 -16.40 -31.39 -1.63
N LEU A 21 -16.70 -30.28 -2.34
CA LEU A 21 -16.39 -30.19 -3.77
C LEU A 21 -14.87 -30.03 -3.97
N LYS A 22 -14.33 -30.84 -4.88
CA LYS A 22 -12.92 -30.82 -5.24
C LYS A 22 -12.70 -30.11 -6.56
N PHE A 23 -11.85 -29.10 -6.53
CA PHE A 23 -11.42 -28.39 -7.73
C PHE A 23 -9.96 -28.74 -8.02
N ARG A 24 -9.69 -29.30 -9.18
CA ARG A 24 -8.33 -29.54 -9.64
C ARG A 24 -7.80 -28.28 -10.35
N ALA A 25 -6.56 -27.92 -10.04
CA ALA A 25 -5.90 -26.74 -10.60
C ALA A 25 -4.39 -26.93 -10.61
N LYS A 26 -3.72 -26.25 -11.56
CA LYS A 26 -2.25 -26.21 -11.62
C LYS A 26 -1.64 -25.28 -10.58
N ALA A 27 -2.39 -24.28 -10.12
CA ALA A 27 -1.98 -23.33 -9.10
C ALA A 27 -3.18 -22.94 -8.22
N VAL A 28 -2.90 -22.60 -6.97
CA VAL A 28 -3.88 -22.10 -6.00
C VAL A 28 -3.33 -20.82 -5.37
N VAL A 29 -4.15 -19.78 -5.35
CA VAL A 29 -3.83 -18.50 -4.66
C VAL A 29 -4.73 -18.38 -3.44
N LEU A 30 -4.13 -18.25 -2.26
CA LEU A 30 -4.85 -18.04 -1.00
C LEU A 30 -4.87 -16.55 -0.63
N THR A 31 -6.09 -16.01 -0.47
CA THR A 31 -6.36 -14.61 -0.13
C THR A 31 -7.30 -14.53 1.08
N VAL A 32 -6.89 -15.16 2.15
CA VAL A 32 -7.74 -15.54 3.29
C VAL A 32 -8.14 -14.40 4.22
N GLY A 33 -7.56 -13.22 4.09
CA GLY A 33 -7.84 -12.08 4.97
C GLY A 33 -7.59 -12.41 6.45
N THR A 34 -8.56 -12.14 7.30
CA THR A 34 -8.52 -12.37 8.76
C THR A 34 -9.19 -13.67 9.18
N PHE A 35 -9.42 -14.58 8.24
CA PHE A 35 -10.29 -15.74 8.47
C PHE A 35 -9.58 -16.97 9.05
N LEU A 36 -8.26 -17.13 8.83
CA LEU A 36 -7.52 -18.31 9.31
C LEU A 36 -7.47 -18.36 10.83
N ASP A 37 -8.16 -19.33 11.40
CA ASP A 37 -8.36 -19.49 12.86
C ASP A 37 -8.76 -18.15 13.51
N GLY A 38 -9.66 -17.43 12.83
CA GLY A 38 -10.10 -16.10 13.23
C GLY A 38 -10.86 -16.11 14.54
N LYS A 39 -10.50 -15.19 15.45
CA LYS A 39 -11.11 -15.04 16.77
C LYS A 39 -11.40 -13.57 17.06
N ILE A 40 -12.69 -13.28 17.26
CA ILE A 40 -13.18 -11.93 17.52
C ILE A 40 -13.26 -11.70 19.03
N HIS A 41 -12.78 -10.54 19.49
CA HIS A 41 -12.79 -10.10 20.86
C HIS A 41 -13.59 -8.81 21.02
N ILE A 42 -14.54 -8.81 21.96
CA ILE A 42 -15.28 -7.62 22.43
C ILE A 42 -15.25 -7.65 23.94
N GLY A 43 -14.44 -6.80 24.56
CA GLY A 43 -14.10 -6.96 25.96
C GLY A 43 -13.41 -8.30 26.21
N LEU A 44 -13.73 -8.96 27.31
CA LEU A 44 -13.19 -10.28 27.63
C LEU A 44 -13.97 -11.42 26.97
N ASP A 45 -15.09 -11.13 26.33
CA ASP A 45 -15.84 -12.08 25.53
C ASP A 45 -15.17 -12.27 24.17
N ASN A 46 -15.15 -13.52 23.70
CA ASN A 46 -14.60 -13.85 22.40
C ASN A 46 -15.37 -15.01 21.75
N TYR A 47 -15.29 -15.05 20.43
CA TYR A 47 -15.88 -16.13 19.64
C TYR A 47 -15.13 -16.31 18.32
N SER A 48 -15.26 -17.50 17.75
CA SER A 48 -14.66 -17.79 16.45
C SER A 48 -15.41 -17.04 15.35
N GLY A 49 -14.66 -16.32 14.51
CA GLY A 49 -15.18 -15.56 13.38
C GLY A 49 -14.07 -15.09 12.49
N GLY A 50 -14.33 -14.93 11.21
CA GLY A 50 -13.38 -14.34 10.26
C GLY A 50 -13.53 -12.82 10.18
N ARG A 51 -14.76 -12.38 10.32
CA ARG A 51 -15.24 -10.98 10.36
C ARG A 51 -16.58 -11.00 11.08
N ALA A 52 -17.07 -9.84 11.55
CA ALA A 52 -18.39 -9.78 12.16
C ALA A 52 -19.47 -10.34 11.23
N GLY A 53 -20.16 -11.38 11.69
CA GLY A 53 -21.20 -12.07 10.93
C GLY A 53 -20.72 -13.17 9.97
N ASP A 54 -19.43 -13.32 9.78
CA ASP A 54 -18.86 -14.36 8.91
C ASP A 54 -18.09 -15.42 9.70
N PRO A 55 -18.24 -16.71 9.36
CA PRO A 55 -17.53 -17.79 10.04
C PRO A 55 -16.04 -17.76 9.75
N PRO A 56 -15.18 -18.30 10.64
CA PRO A 56 -13.76 -18.40 10.41
C PRO A 56 -13.42 -19.59 9.48
N SER A 57 -12.18 -19.63 9.00
CA SER A 57 -11.62 -20.76 8.26
C SER A 57 -10.65 -21.55 9.15
N ILE A 58 -11.18 -22.41 9.99
CA ILE A 58 -10.40 -23.23 10.95
C ILE A 58 -9.78 -24.46 10.28
N PRO A 59 -10.51 -25.26 9.48
CA PRO A 59 -9.92 -26.45 8.86
C PRO A 59 -8.76 -26.10 7.91
N LEU A 60 -8.88 -25.04 7.12
CA LEU A 60 -7.79 -24.59 6.24
C LEU A 60 -6.57 -24.13 7.06
N SER A 61 -6.78 -23.43 8.17
CA SER A 61 -5.69 -23.05 9.07
C SER A 61 -4.93 -24.28 9.60
N ARG A 62 -5.65 -25.29 10.07
CA ARG A 62 -5.06 -26.55 10.53
C ARG A 62 -4.27 -27.23 9.40
N ARG A 63 -4.83 -27.28 8.20
CA ARG A 63 -4.16 -27.86 7.03
C ARG A 63 -2.85 -27.15 6.71
N LEU A 64 -2.83 -25.83 6.70
CA LEU A 64 -1.63 -25.03 6.43
C LEU A 64 -0.55 -25.24 7.51
N ARG A 65 -0.94 -25.45 8.77
CA ARG A 65 -0.02 -25.73 9.87
C ARG A 65 0.67 -27.10 9.76
N GLU A 66 0.08 -28.03 9.01
CA GLU A 66 0.70 -29.34 8.72
C GLU A 66 1.77 -29.26 7.62
N LEU A 67 1.77 -28.18 6.83
CA LEU A 67 2.76 -27.94 5.78
C LEU A 67 4.04 -27.33 6.39
N PRO A 68 5.20 -27.44 5.71
CA PRO A 68 6.45 -26.88 6.22
C PRO A 68 6.52 -25.36 6.09
N LEU A 69 5.55 -24.67 6.69
CA LEU A 69 5.38 -23.21 6.69
C LEU A 69 5.40 -22.70 8.12
N ARG A 70 6.07 -21.58 8.35
CA ARG A 70 6.12 -20.95 9.67
C ARG A 70 4.87 -20.11 9.90
N VAL A 71 4.13 -20.41 10.95
CA VAL A 71 2.90 -19.71 11.32
C VAL A 71 3.14 -18.76 12.48
N GLY A 72 2.41 -17.65 12.49
CA GLY A 72 2.32 -16.71 13.60
C GLY A 72 0.89 -16.18 13.75
N ARG A 73 0.68 -15.34 14.76
CA ARG A 73 -0.62 -14.70 15.02
C ARG A 73 -0.47 -13.18 14.93
N LEU A 74 -1.40 -12.55 14.23
CA LEU A 74 -1.53 -11.10 14.19
C LEU A 74 -2.92 -10.69 14.65
N LYS A 75 -3.04 -9.43 15.03
CA LYS A 75 -4.28 -8.80 15.47
C LYS A 75 -4.51 -7.53 14.68
N THR A 76 -5.74 -7.30 14.27
CA THR A 76 -6.22 -6.00 13.79
C THR A 76 -7.52 -5.63 14.51
N GLY A 77 -8.06 -4.45 14.23
CA GLY A 77 -9.27 -3.98 14.87
C GLY A 77 -10.11 -3.11 13.94
N THR A 78 -11.33 -2.87 14.37
CA THR A 78 -12.26 -2.00 13.66
C THR A 78 -13.03 -1.15 14.67
N PRO A 79 -13.44 0.10 14.32
CA PRO A 79 -14.26 0.93 15.19
C PRO A 79 -15.72 0.47 15.18
N PRO A 80 -16.51 0.89 16.18
CA PRO A 80 -17.96 0.73 16.12
C PRO A 80 -18.53 1.52 14.93
N ARG A 81 -19.61 1.04 14.35
CA ARG A 81 -20.36 1.75 13.32
C ARG A 81 -21.49 2.54 13.96
N ILE A 82 -21.69 3.77 13.50
CA ILE A 82 -22.63 4.72 14.09
C ILE A 82 -23.76 5.00 13.11
N ASP A 83 -25.00 5.11 13.62
CA ASP A 83 -26.13 5.58 12.82
C ASP A 83 -26.00 7.08 12.55
N ALA A 84 -25.81 7.46 11.32
CA ALA A 84 -25.64 8.85 10.87
C ALA A 84 -26.78 9.78 11.32
N ARG A 85 -28.01 9.26 11.44
CA ARG A 85 -29.21 10.00 11.86
C ARG A 85 -29.16 10.43 13.32
N THR A 86 -28.24 9.88 14.10
CA THR A 86 -28.07 10.16 15.53
C THR A 86 -26.87 11.06 15.82
N ILE A 87 -26.19 11.55 14.80
CA ILE A 87 -25.03 12.46 14.89
C ILE A 87 -25.50 13.88 14.60
N ASP A 88 -25.08 14.84 15.41
CA ASP A 88 -25.25 16.26 15.14
C ASP A 88 -24.05 16.78 14.34
N PHE A 89 -24.15 16.73 13.02
CA PHE A 89 -23.10 17.23 12.13
C PHE A 89 -22.96 18.75 12.11
N SER A 90 -23.98 19.49 12.58
CA SER A 90 -23.97 20.95 12.50
C SER A 90 -22.90 21.61 13.37
N VAL A 91 -22.40 20.91 14.38
CA VAL A 91 -21.36 21.37 15.31
C VAL A 91 -19.95 20.90 14.92
N LEU A 92 -19.83 20.16 13.81
CA LEU A 92 -18.59 19.53 13.39
C LEU A 92 -18.00 20.23 12.16
N ALA A 93 -16.67 20.29 12.11
CA ALA A 93 -15.96 20.75 10.92
C ALA A 93 -16.07 19.75 9.78
N GLN A 94 -16.20 20.23 8.57
CA GLN A 94 -16.21 19.41 7.35
C GLN A 94 -14.79 19.31 6.79
N GLN A 95 -14.47 18.15 6.26
CA GLN A 95 -13.31 17.94 5.41
C GLN A 95 -13.77 17.48 4.04
N HIS A 96 -13.60 18.36 3.05
CA HIS A 96 -13.91 18.05 1.67
C HIS A 96 -12.75 17.27 1.02
N GLY A 97 -13.07 16.56 -0.07
CA GLY A 97 -12.05 15.96 -0.94
C GLY A 97 -11.20 17.01 -1.65
N ASP A 98 -10.16 16.56 -2.32
CA ASP A 98 -9.22 17.41 -3.03
C ASP A 98 -9.89 18.14 -4.22
N ASN A 99 -9.37 19.34 -4.53
CA ASN A 99 -9.76 20.11 -5.69
C ASN A 99 -8.49 20.64 -6.42
N PRO A 100 -8.24 20.23 -7.68
CA PRO A 100 -9.10 19.38 -8.51
C PRO A 100 -9.22 17.94 -7.99
N MET A 101 -10.35 17.28 -8.32
CA MET A 101 -10.63 15.92 -7.91
C MET A 101 -9.64 14.95 -8.54
N PRO A 102 -8.87 14.17 -7.75
CA PRO A 102 -7.87 13.27 -8.29
C PRO A 102 -8.50 12.07 -9.00
N VAL A 103 -7.79 11.53 -9.97
CA VAL A 103 -8.19 10.33 -10.73
C VAL A 103 -7.18 9.22 -10.44
N PHE A 104 -7.65 8.07 -9.99
CA PHE A 104 -6.78 6.96 -9.61
C PHE A 104 -6.07 6.32 -10.81
N SER A 105 -6.80 6.09 -11.91
CA SER A 105 -6.27 5.47 -13.12
C SER A 105 -6.03 6.50 -14.23
N PHE A 106 -4.91 6.40 -14.96
CA PHE A 106 -4.68 7.24 -16.13
C PHE A 106 -5.69 7.00 -17.28
N MET A 107 -6.46 5.91 -17.20
CA MET A 107 -7.59 5.62 -18.11
C MET A 107 -8.86 6.36 -17.72
N GLY A 108 -8.96 6.85 -16.49
CA GLY A 108 -10.14 7.53 -15.97
C GLY A 108 -10.13 9.05 -16.17
N ASN A 109 -11.26 9.66 -15.87
CA ASN A 109 -11.39 11.12 -15.80
C ASN A 109 -12.34 11.52 -14.65
N ALA A 110 -12.29 12.78 -14.24
CA ALA A 110 -13.05 13.28 -13.10
C ALA A 110 -14.58 13.16 -13.28
N SER A 111 -15.09 13.13 -14.52
CA SER A 111 -16.52 12.98 -14.79
C SER A 111 -17.08 11.58 -14.45
N GLN A 112 -16.22 10.60 -14.24
CA GLN A 112 -16.61 9.24 -13.86
C GLN A 112 -16.82 9.09 -12.34
N HIS A 113 -16.43 10.09 -11.55
CA HIS A 113 -16.59 10.03 -10.09
C HIS A 113 -18.06 10.16 -9.68
N PRO A 114 -18.46 9.46 -8.61
CA PRO A 114 -19.76 9.68 -7.99
C PRO A 114 -19.83 11.06 -7.32
N GLN A 115 -21.03 11.46 -6.90
CA GLN A 115 -21.21 12.65 -6.09
C GLN A 115 -20.26 12.60 -4.88
N GLN A 116 -19.50 13.68 -4.68
CA GLN A 116 -18.60 13.78 -3.53
C GLN A 116 -19.35 14.30 -2.30
N VAL A 117 -19.06 13.70 -1.16
CA VAL A 117 -19.57 14.12 0.15
C VAL A 117 -18.42 14.36 1.11
N PRO A 118 -18.50 15.33 2.02
CA PRO A 118 -17.43 15.56 2.99
C PRO A 118 -17.41 14.49 4.07
N CYS A 119 -16.23 14.30 4.69
CA CYS A 119 -16.12 13.72 6.01
C CYS A 119 -16.27 14.79 7.07
N TYR A 120 -16.58 14.39 8.30
CA TYR A 120 -16.70 15.32 9.43
C TYR A 120 -15.62 14.99 10.47
N ILE A 121 -15.21 16.01 11.22
CA ILE A 121 -14.13 15.87 12.20
C ILE A 121 -14.70 16.09 13.60
N THR A 122 -14.46 15.11 14.47
CA THR A 122 -14.62 15.25 15.90
C THR A 122 -13.33 14.85 16.62
N HIS A 123 -13.29 14.92 17.93
CA HIS A 123 -12.10 14.62 18.72
C HIS A 123 -12.47 13.85 19.98
N THR A 124 -11.58 12.96 20.41
CA THR A 124 -11.60 12.50 21.80
C THR A 124 -11.24 13.65 22.72
N ASN A 125 -11.52 13.50 24.01
CA ASN A 125 -11.25 14.50 25.05
C ASN A 125 -10.89 13.80 26.37
N GLU A 126 -10.64 14.57 27.42
CA GLU A 126 -10.29 14.02 28.74
C GLU A 126 -11.33 13.04 29.25
N LYS A 127 -12.63 13.32 29.08
CA LYS A 127 -13.70 12.41 29.48
C LYS A 127 -13.61 11.08 28.74
N THR A 128 -13.34 11.13 27.42
CA THR A 128 -13.11 9.92 26.60
C THR A 128 -11.93 9.12 27.14
N HIS A 129 -10.82 9.80 27.44
CA HIS A 129 -9.59 9.16 27.91
C HIS A 129 -9.77 8.57 29.31
N ASP A 130 -10.50 9.23 30.19
CA ASP A 130 -10.81 8.71 31.53
C ASP A 130 -11.67 7.45 31.48
N VAL A 131 -12.66 7.41 30.59
CA VAL A 131 -13.48 6.20 30.35
C VAL A 131 -12.59 5.04 29.92
N ILE A 132 -11.65 5.29 29.01
CA ILE A 132 -10.72 4.26 28.52
C ILE A 132 -9.78 3.80 29.64
N ARG A 133 -9.12 4.71 30.34
CA ARG A 133 -8.19 4.38 31.43
C ARG A 133 -8.87 3.58 32.54
N SER A 134 -10.13 3.89 32.86
CA SER A 134 -10.89 3.23 33.92
C SER A 134 -11.34 1.81 33.53
N ASN A 135 -11.23 1.41 32.27
CA ASN A 135 -11.69 0.13 31.76
C ASN A 135 -10.61 -0.71 31.09
N LEU A 136 -9.33 -0.40 31.29
CA LEU A 136 -8.22 -1.15 30.70
C LEU A 136 -8.18 -2.61 31.14
N ASP A 137 -8.60 -2.92 32.36
CA ASP A 137 -8.76 -4.28 32.87
C ASP A 137 -9.80 -5.11 32.11
N ARG A 138 -10.70 -4.46 31.39
CA ARG A 138 -11.72 -5.07 30.53
C ARG A 138 -11.29 -5.13 29.04
N SER A 139 -10.10 -4.65 28.71
CA SER A 139 -9.51 -4.77 27.39
C SER A 139 -8.84 -6.12 27.21
N PRO A 140 -9.18 -6.92 26.18
CA PRO A 140 -8.55 -8.22 25.95
C PRO A 140 -7.06 -8.12 25.69
N MET A 141 -6.59 -6.98 25.20
CA MET A 141 -5.18 -6.71 24.93
C MET A 141 -4.41 -6.45 26.24
N TYR A 142 -4.93 -5.60 27.11
CA TYR A 142 -4.30 -5.26 28.42
C TYR A 142 -4.49 -6.36 29.47
N ALA A 143 -5.53 -7.15 29.35
CA ALA A 143 -5.76 -8.35 30.18
C ALA A 143 -4.93 -9.57 29.75
N GLY A 144 -4.17 -9.48 28.66
CA GLY A 144 -3.32 -10.56 28.17
C GLY A 144 -4.08 -11.71 27.51
N VAL A 145 -5.30 -11.50 27.06
CA VAL A 145 -6.14 -12.50 26.36
C VAL A 145 -5.78 -12.62 24.89
N ILE A 146 -5.33 -11.50 24.27
CA ILE A 146 -4.88 -11.45 22.89
C ILE A 146 -3.39 -11.83 22.82
N GLU A 147 -3.07 -12.83 22.03
CA GLU A 147 -1.69 -13.30 21.77
C GLU A 147 -1.08 -12.58 20.57
N GLY A 148 -1.91 -12.17 19.59
CA GLY A 148 -1.47 -11.56 18.34
C GLY A 148 -0.91 -10.15 18.52
N VAL A 149 0.14 -9.83 17.75
CA VAL A 149 0.72 -8.48 17.69
C VAL A 149 -0.18 -7.57 16.86
N GLY A 150 -0.51 -6.39 17.40
CA GLY A 150 -1.33 -5.38 16.73
C GLY A 150 -0.52 -4.44 15.83
N PRO A 151 -1.17 -3.71 14.93
CA PRO A 151 -0.51 -2.80 14.01
C PRO A 151 0.04 -1.56 14.75
N ARG A 152 1.30 -1.25 14.52
CA ARG A 152 1.99 -0.11 15.13
C ARG A 152 1.42 1.24 14.64
N TYR A 153 1.00 1.31 13.39
CA TYR A 153 0.61 2.54 12.72
C TYR A 153 -0.90 2.78 12.64
N CYS A 154 -1.70 1.80 13.03
CA CYS A 154 -3.15 1.93 13.21
C CYS A 154 -3.55 1.31 14.55
N PRO A 155 -3.04 1.88 15.67
CA PRO A 155 -3.32 1.33 17.00
C PRO A 155 -4.78 1.55 17.37
N SER A 156 -5.29 0.73 18.29
CA SER A 156 -6.58 0.97 18.93
C SER A 156 -6.59 2.31 19.68
N ILE A 157 -7.76 2.82 19.99
CA ILE A 157 -7.85 4.07 20.76
C ILE A 157 -7.25 3.90 22.16
N GLU A 158 -7.35 2.72 22.76
CA GLU A 158 -6.71 2.39 24.04
C GLU A 158 -5.20 2.53 23.96
N ASP A 159 -4.60 2.04 22.89
CA ASP A 159 -3.17 2.16 22.66
C ASP A 159 -2.73 3.62 22.46
N LYS A 160 -3.52 4.40 21.72
CA LYS A 160 -3.22 5.82 21.52
C LYS A 160 -3.24 6.59 22.83
N VAL A 161 -4.27 6.37 23.64
CA VAL A 161 -4.42 7.05 24.95
C VAL A 161 -3.29 6.67 25.89
N MET A 162 -2.84 5.43 25.87
CA MET A 162 -1.76 4.97 26.75
C MET A 162 -0.38 5.36 26.26
N ARG A 163 -0.11 5.25 24.96
CA ARG A 163 1.20 5.59 24.37
C ARG A 163 1.47 7.09 24.30
N PHE A 164 0.41 7.88 24.12
CA PHE A 164 0.47 9.35 24.01
C PHE A 164 -0.30 9.99 25.15
N ALA A 165 0.01 9.59 26.39
CA ALA A 165 -0.69 10.02 27.59
C ALA A 165 -0.62 11.55 27.85
N ASP A 166 0.35 12.23 27.28
CA ASP A 166 0.49 13.68 27.27
C ASP A 166 -0.47 14.41 26.32
N ARG A 167 -1.10 13.66 25.38
CA ARG A 167 -2.10 14.22 24.48
C ARG A 167 -3.48 14.14 25.10
N ASN A 168 -4.16 15.28 25.15
CA ASN A 168 -5.51 15.41 25.71
C ASN A 168 -6.62 15.20 24.69
N GLN A 169 -6.29 15.05 23.41
CA GLN A 169 -7.25 14.77 22.33
C GLN A 169 -6.60 14.03 21.16
N HIS A 170 -7.42 13.24 20.46
CA HIS A 170 -7.10 12.60 19.18
C HIS A 170 -8.19 12.93 18.18
N GLN A 171 -7.79 13.22 16.95
CA GLN A 171 -8.71 13.53 15.86
C GLN A 171 -9.41 12.27 15.36
N ILE A 172 -10.72 12.37 15.13
CA ILE A 172 -11.57 11.30 14.62
C ILE A 172 -12.29 11.78 13.38
N PHE A 173 -12.17 11.02 12.29
CA PHE A 173 -12.88 11.29 11.04
C PHE A 173 -14.17 10.48 10.99
N LEU A 174 -15.30 11.15 10.83
CA LEU A 174 -16.59 10.52 10.61
C LEU A 174 -16.81 10.36 9.11
N GLU A 175 -16.65 9.14 8.64
CA GLU A 175 -16.63 8.80 7.22
C GLU A 175 -17.92 8.05 6.86
N PRO A 176 -18.74 8.53 5.88
CA PRO A 176 -19.86 7.76 5.37
C PRO A 176 -19.39 6.46 4.72
N GLU A 177 -20.03 5.33 5.03
CA GLU A 177 -19.73 4.06 4.36
C GLU A 177 -20.28 3.95 2.94
N GLY A 178 -21.09 4.90 2.51
CA GLY A 178 -21.61 5.00 1.15
C GLY A 178 -22.64 6.12 1.03
N LEU A 179 -22.98 6.47 -0.22
CA LEU A 179 -23.93 7.55 -0.52
C LEU A 179 -25.36 7.24 -0.08
N THR A 180 -25.70 5.97 0.02
CA THR A 180 -27.06 5.50 0.37
C THR A 180 -27.12 4.79 1.74
N SER A 181 -25.99 4.71 2.44
CA SER A 181 -25.89 4.08 3.76
C SER A 181 -26.05 5.11 4.87
N ASN A 182 -26.74 4.72 5.94
CA ASN A 182 -26.81 5.50 7.17
C ASN A 182 -25.69 5.13 8.17
N GLU A 183 -24.75 4.29 7.78
CA GLU A 183 -23.62 3.92 8.64
C GLU A 183 -22.45 4.89 8.46
N ILE A 184 -21.93 5.35 9.59
CA ILE A 184 -20.71 6.15 9.68
C ILE A 184 -19.60 5.29 10.27
N TYR A 185 -18.44 5.37 9.64
CA TYR A 185 -17.17 4.79 10.08
C TYR A 185 -16.37 5.87 10.84
N PRO A 186 -16.27 5.81 12.18
CA PRO A 186 -15.50 6.78 12.95
C PRO A 186 -14.00 6.39 12.95
N ASN A 187 -13.30 6.78 11.93
CA ASN A 187 -11.89 6.46 11.76
C ASN A 187 -11.04 7.09 12.87
N GLY A 188 -10.38 6.24 13.63
CA GLY A 188 -9.49 6.64 14.72
C GLY A 188 -9.87 6.10 16.09
N ILE A 189 -11.07 5.51 16.26
CA ILE A 189 -11.54 4.89 17.51
C ILE A 189 -11.71 3.38 17.43
N SER A 190 -10.88 2.69 16.66
CA SER A 190 -10.84 1.22 16.70
C SER A 190 -10.66 0.76 18.14
N THR A 191 -11.47 -0.18 18.59
CA THR A 191 -11.48 -0.61 19.98
C THR A 191 -11.98 -2.03 20.12
N SER A 192 -11.47 -2.74 21.11
CA SER A 192 -11.97 -4.04 21.58
C SER A 192 -12.57 -3.99 22.98
N LEU A 193 -12.77 -2.80 23.53
CA LEU A 193 -13.46 -2.63 24.81
C LEU A 193 -14.91 -3.13 24.75
N PRO A 194 -15.53 -3.49 25.88
CA PRO A 194 -16.90 -3.96 25.88
C PRO A 194 -17.89 -2.93 25.33
N PHE A 195 -19.04 -3.39 24.87
CA PHE A 195 -20.04 -2.55 24.23
C PHE A 195 -20.50 -1.35 25.07
N ASP A 196 -20.72 -1.55 26.37
CA ASP A 196 -21.09 -0.47 27.29
C ASP A 196 -20.04 0.63 27.38
N VAL A 197 -18.77 0.25 27.35
CA VAL A 197 -17.62 1.19 27.29
C VAL A 197 -17.54 1.89 25.94
N GLN A 198 -17.74 1.17 24.83
CA GLN A 198 -17.79 1.77 23.49
C GLN A 198 -18.87 2.85 23.40
N MET A 199 -20.06 2.62 23.97
CA MET A 199 -21.13 3.63 24.04
C MET A 199 -20.69 4.88 24.81
N GLN A 200 -19.99 4.72 25.92
CA GLN A 200 -19.47 5.84 26.72
C GLN A 200 -18.39 6.61 25.94
N ILE A 201 -17.48 5.91 25.25
CA ILE A 201 -16.46 6.52 24.40
C ILE A 201 -17.12 7.37 23.31
N VAL A 202 -18.02 6.80 22.54
CA VAL A 202 -18.70 7.46 21.42
C VAL A 202 -19.45 8.70 21.92
N ARG A 203 -20.24 8.57 22.97
CA ARG A 203 -21.07 9.66 23.50
C ARG A 203 -20.31 10.74 24.26
N SER A 204 -19.03 10.55 24.54
CA SER A 204 -18.17 11.57 25.13
C SER A 204 -17.66 12.60 24.13
N MET A 205 -17.77 12.34 22.83
CA MET A 205 -17.25 13.20 21.77
C MET A 205 -18.28 14.20 21.27
N GLN A 206 -17.84 15.40 20.92
CA GLN A 206 -18.71 16.45 20.39
C GLN A 206 -19.47 15.98 19.14
N GLY A 207 -20.76 16.28 19.09
CA GLY A 207 -21.65 15.90 17.99
C GLY A 207 -22.20 14.47 18.08
N MET A 208 -21.68 13.68 19.02
CA MET A 208 -22.01 12.27 19.16
C MET A 208 -22.70 11.92 20.49
N GLU A 209 -23.15 12.92 21.21
CA GLU A 209 -23.73 12.78 22.55
C GLU A 209 -24.97 11.87 22.57
N ASN A 210 -25.71 11.83 21.47
CA ASN A 210 -26.91 11.00 21.28
C ASN A 210 -26.69 9.86 20.30
N ALA A 211 -25.45 9.59 19.90
CA ALA A 211 -25.11 8.61 18.88
C ALA A 211 -25.52 7.19 19.30
N LYS A 212 -25.97 6.41 18.32
CA LYS A 212 -26.30 4.99 18.47
C LYS A 212 -25.32 4.14 17.67
N ILE A 213 -24.76 3.15 18.33
CA ILE A 213 -23.91 2.15 17.70
C ILE A 213 -24.81 1.11 17.02
N VAL A 214 -24.64 0.92 15.71
CA VAL A 214 -25.36 -0.12 14.94
C VAL A 214 -24.60 -1.44 14.91
N ARG A 215 -23.28 -1.41 15.02
CA ARG A 215 -22.41 -2.57 15.19
C ARG A 215 -21.25 -2.23 16.11
N PRO A 216 -20.89 -3.10 17.07
CA PRO A 216 -19.76 -2.84 17.96
C PRO A 216 -18.42 -2.91 17.20
N GLY A 217 -17.45 -2.17 17.67
CA GLY A 217 -16.05 -2.38 17.32
C GLY A 217 -15.53 -3.68 17.92
N TYR A 218 -14.49 -4.24 17.35
CA TYR A 218 -13.87 -5.46 17.84
C TYR A 218 -12.40 -5.56 17.43
N ALA A 219 -11.67 -6.40 18.14
CA ALA A 219 -10.38 -6.89 17.67
C ALA A 219 -10.56 -8.27 17.07
N ILE A 220 -9.76 -8.59 16.06
CA ILE A 220 -9.69 -9.92 15.47
C ILE A 220 -8.26 -10.40 15.47
N GLU A 221 -8.05 -11.61 15.97
CA GLU A 221 -6.80 -12.37 15.84
C GLU A 221 -6.95 -13.39 14.71
N TYR A 222 -5.87 -13.62 13.99
CA TYR A 222 -5.85 -14.56 12.89
C TYR A 222 -4.44 -15.10 12.65
N ASP A 223 -4.35 -16.28 12.00
CA ASP A 223 -3.10 -16.82 11.56
C ASP A 223 -2.55 -16.08 10.35
N PHE A 224 -1.27 -15.85 10.37
CA PHE A 224 -0.48 -15.46 9.19
C PHE A 224 0.72 -16.41 9.05
N PHE A 225 1.32 -16.42 7.87
CA PHE A 225 2.48 -17.24 7.59
C PHE A 225 3.68 -16.37 7.27
N ASP A 226 4.85 -16.80 7.72
CA ASP A 226 6.08 -16.02 7.54
C ASP A 226 6.38 -15.86 6.04
N PRO A 227 6.37 -14.64 5.50
CA PRO A 227 6.55 -14.42 4.07
C PRO A 227 7.97 -14.73 3.57
N ARG A 228 8.94 -14.96 4.47
CA ARG A 228 10.27 -15.46 4.10
C ARG A 228 10.21 -16.87 3.54
N ASP A 229 9.12 -17.60 3.75
CA ASP A 229 8.87 -18.90 3.15
C ASP A 229 8.33 -18.81 1.71
N LEU A 230 8.22 -17.59 1.16
CA LEU A 230 7.82 -17.32 -0.21
C LEU A 230 8.99 -16.86 -1.08
N LYS A 231 8.93 -17.24 -2.35
CA LYS A 231 9.73 -16.63 -3.42
C LYS A 231 9.23 -15.20 -3.71
N PRO A 232 10.03 -14.34 -4.37
CA PRO A 232 9.56 -13.02 -4.80
C PRO A 232 8.33 -13.02 -5.71
N THR A 233 8.00 -14.14 -6.32
CA THR A 233 6.78 -14.39 -7.10
C THR A 233 5.55 -14.62 -6.23
N LEU A 234 5.71 -14.66 -4.91
CA LEU A 234 4.71 -15.05 -3.89
C LEU A 234 4.31 -16.54 -3.91
N GLU A 235 5.04 -17.35 -4.66
CA GLU A 235 4.93 -18.81 -4.57
C GLU A 235 5.66 -19.34 -3.34
N SER A 236 5.07 -20.32 -2.66
CA SER A 236 5.74 -21.03 -1.57
C SER A 236 7.06 -21.65 -2.05
N LYS A 237 8.10 -21.55 -1.22
CA LYS A 237 9.38 -22.24 -1.46
C LYS A 237 9.28 -23.75 -1.31
N PHE A 238 8.27 -24.25 -0.57
CA PHE A 238 8.16 -25.64 -0.16
C PHE A 238 7.03 -26.39 -0.88
N ILE A 239 5.96 -25.70 -1.26
CA ILE A 239 4.81 -26.29 -1.95
C ILE A 239 4.66 -25.61 -3.31
N GLN A 240 5.01 -26.31 -4.37
CA GLN A 240 4.92 -25.79 -5.72
C GLN A 240 3.47 -25.51 -6.12
N GLY A 241 3.24 -24.38 -6.79
CA GLY A 241 1.92 -23.97 -7.26
C GLY A 241 1.03 -23.31 -6.19
N LEU A 242 1.52 -23.19 -4.94
CA LEU A 242 0.80 -22.51 -3.85
C LEU A 242 1.30 -21.09 -3.69
N PHE A 243 0.40 -20.10 -3.84
CA PHE A 243 0.67 -18.67 -3.73
C PHE A 243 -0.12 -18.05 -2.59
N PHE A 244 0.50 -17.11 -1.87
CA PHE A 244 -0.14 -16.35 -0.80
C PHE A 244 -0.16 -14.87 -1.13
N ALA A 245 -1.29 -14.22 -0.86
CA ALA A 245 -1.45 -12.79 -1.06
C ALA A 245 -2.32 -12.14 0.02
N GLY A 246 -1.93 -10.95 0.45
CA GLY A 246 -2.64 -10.16 1.44
C GLY A 246 -2.23 -10.46 2.88
N GLN A 247 -3.18 -10.42 3.80
CA GLN A 247 -2.93 -10.53 5.24
C GLN A 247 -2.28 -11.85 5.68
N ILE A 248 -2.44 -12.92 4.92
CA ILE A 248 -1.74 -14.19 5.16
C ILE A 248 -0.21 -14.02 5.19
N ASN A 249 0.31 -12.99 4.53
CA ASN A 249 1.73 -12.63 4.47
C ASN A 249 2.14 -11.59 5.53
N GLY A 250 1.24 -11.23 6.44
CA GLY A 250 1.52 -10.29 7.51
C GLY A 250 1.31 -8.81 7.16
N THR A 251 0.64 -8.48 6.06
CA THR A 251 0.25 -7.11 5.72
C THR A 251 -1.14 -6.77 6.24
N THR A 252 -1.49 -5.48 6.36
CA THR A 252 -2.80 -5.04 6.86
C THR A 252 -3.47 -3.95 6.04
N GLY A 253 -2.95 -3.55 4.89
CA GLY A 253 -3.54 -2.52 4.04
C GLY A 253 -4.27 -3.10 2.83
N TYR A 254 -5.29 -2.39 2.36
CA TYR A 254 -6.00 -2.75 1.12
C TYR A 254 -5.07 -2.68 -0.10
N GLU A 255 -4.25 -1.65 -0.14
CA GLU A 255 -3.30 -1.40 -1.22
C GLU A 255 -2.24 -2.50 -1.28
N GLU A 256 -1.71 -2.90 -0.12
CA GLU A 256 -0.76 -4.01 -0.02
C GLU A 256 -1.39 -5.34 -0.46
N ALA A 257 -2.64 -5.58 -0.09
CA ALA A 257 -3.36 -6.79 -0.49
C ALA A 257 -3.65 -6.82 -2.00
N ALA A 258 -4.06 -5.69 -2.58
CA ALA A 258 -4.32 -5.57 -4.01
C ALA A 258 -3.05 -5.81 -4.84
N ALA A 259 -1.93 -5.21 -4.43
CA ALA A 259 -0.64 -5.36 -5.09
C ALA A 259 -0.15 -6.82 -5.05
N GLN A 260 -0.23 -7.46 -3.88
CA GLN A 260 0.13 -8.88 -3.73
C GLN A 260 -0.79 -9.79 -4.54
N GLY A 261 -2.10 -9.53 -4.52
CA GLY A 261 -3.09 -10.31 -5.27
C GLY A 261 -2.84 -10.26 -6.78
N LEU A 262 -2.51 -9.08 -7.31
CA LEU A 262 -2.13 -8.91 -8.71
C LEU A 262 -0.89 -9.76 -9.05
N LEU A 263 0.16 -9.66 -8.25
CA LEU A 263 1.43 -10.37 -8.49
C LEU A 263 1.26 -11.89 -8.35
N ALA A 264 0.59 -12.35 -7.30
CA ALA A 264 0.34 -13.77 -7.09
C ALA A 264 -0.53 -14.37 -8.21
N GLY A 265 -1.59 -13.66 -8.61
CA GLY A 265 -2.47 -14.07 -9.72
C GLY A 265 -1.74 -14.13 -11.05
N LEU A 266 -0.90 -13.13 -11.35
CA LEU A 266 -0.04 -13.14 -12.52
C LEU A 266 0.88 -14.36 -12.55
N ASN A 267 1.58 -14.62 -11.45
CA ASN A 267 2.52 -15.73 -11.39
C ASN A 267 1.85 -17.12 -11.37
N ALA A 268 0.67 -17.21 -10.77
CA ALA A 268 -0.15 -18.43 -10.85
C ALA A 268 -0.59 -18.72 -12.30
N ALA A 269 -1.00 -17.68 -13.03
CA ALA A 269 -1.37 -17.79 -14.45
C ALA A 269 -0.15 -18.19 -15.32
N ARG A 270 1.00 -17.57 -15.08
CA ARG A 270 2.25 -17.89 -15.80
C ARG A 270 2.69 -19.33 -15.54
N LEU A 271 2.67 -19.76 -14.27
CA LEU A 271 2.96 -21.14 -13.92
C LEU A 271 2.01 -22.14 -14.63
N SER A 272 0.72 -21.80 -14.66
CA SER A 272 -0.29 -22.65 -15.32
C SER A 272 -0.09 -22.77 -16.84
N ALA A 273 0.57 -21.79 -17.42
CA ALA A 273 0.95 -21.75 -18.85
C ALA A 273 2.38 -22.20 -19.10
N ASP A 274 3.04 -22.80 -18.11
CA ASP A 274 4.44 -23.24 -18.16
C ASP A 274 5.43 -22.12 -18.52
N LYS A 275 5.11 -20.89 -18.06
CA LYS A 275 5.95 -19.70 -18.23
C LYS A 275 6.70 -19.39 -16.93
N GLU A 276 7.87 -18.77 -17.09
CA GLU A 276 8.68 -18.30 -15.97
C GLU A 276 7.95 -17.23 -15.15
N GLY A 277 8.09 -17.24 -13.83
CA GLY A 277 7.54 -16.25 -12.95
C GLY A 277 8.22 -14.88 -13.10
N TRP A 278 7.54 -13.83 -12.68
CA TRP A 278 8.05 -12.47 -12.70
C TRP A 278 7.84 -11.79 -11.34
N ALA A 279 8.83 -10.98 -10.94
CA ALA A 279 8.73 -10.11 -9.78
C ALA A 279 9.42 -8.78 -10.07
N PRO A 280 8.83 -7.64 -9.67
CA PRO A 280 9.45 -6.34 -9.88
C PRO A 280 10.62 -6.15 -8.92
N ALA A 281 11.65 -5.44 -9.40
CA ALA A 281 12.74 -4.98 -8.55
C ALA A 281 12.29 -3.80 -7.67
N ARG A 282 13.01 -3.55 -6.58
CA ARG A 282 12.78 -2.40 -5.69
C ARG A 282 12.84 -1.05 -6.40
N SER A 283 13.64 -0.95 -7.47
CA SER A 283 13.79 0.24 -8.30
C SER A 283 12.66 0.43 -9.32
N GLN A 284 11.83 -0.58 -9.56
CA GLN A 284 10.77 -0.53 -10.57
C GLN A 284 9.41 -0.13 -10.00
N ALA A 285 9.08 -0.57 -8.78
CA ALA A 285 7.77 -0.36 -8.20
C ALA A 285 7.80 -0.43 -6.67
N TYR A 286 6.86 0.26 -6.01
CA TYR A 286 6.58 0.04 -4.58
C TYR A 286 6.16 -1.41 -4.28
N LEU A 287 5.50 -2.07 -5.22
CA LEU A 287 5.22 -3.50 -5.15
C LEU A 287 6.51 -4.33 -5.02
N GLY A 288 7.58 -3.92 -5.73
CA GLY A 288 8.91 -4.55 -5.61
C GLY A 288 9.51 -4.36 -4.22
N VAL A 289 9.39 -3.16 -3.65
CA VAL A 289 9.83 -2.87 -2.27
C VAL A 289 9.06 -3.71 -1.28
N LEU A 290 7.73 -3.75 -1.39
CA LEU A 290 6.85 -4.53 -0.53
C LEU A 290 7.25 -6.01 -0.50
N VAL A 291 7.33 -6.63 -1.66
CA VAL A 291 7.58 -8.07 -1.79
C VAL A 291 9.00 -8.42 -1.33
N ASP A 292 9.98 -7.60 -1.70
CA ASP A 292 11.36 -7.79 -1.25
C ASP A 292 11.48 -7.69 0.28
N ASP A 293 10.86 -6.69 0.91
CA ASP A 293 10.82 -6.57 2.38
C ASP A 293 10.18 -7.81 3.02
N LEU A 294 9.03 -8.25 2.53
CA LEU A 294 8.33 -9.41 3.07
C LEU A 294 9.15 -10.69 2.92
N CYS A 295 9.67 -10.96 1.74
CA CYS A 295 10.35 -12.25 1.45
C CYS A 295 11.77 -12.33 2.02
N THR A 296 12.42 -11.22 2.32
CA THR A 296 13.79 -11.19 2.85
C THR A 296 13.85 -10.90 4.34
N LEU A 297 13.18 -9.85 4.81
CA LEU A 297 13.18 -9.43 6.21
C LEU A 297 12.09 -10.10 7.04
N GLY A 298 10.99 -10.47 6.39
CA GLY A 298 9.78 -10.88 7.09
C GLY A 298 9.13 -9.74 7.85
N THR A 299 8.20 -10.08 8.72
CA THR A 299 7.56 -9.09 9.61
C THR A 299 7.24 -9.71 10.96
N LYS A 300 7.46 -8.93 12.03
CA LYS A 300 7.11 -9.29 13.41
C LYS A 300 5.83 -8.59 13.88
N GLU A 301 5.39 -7.61 13.12
CA GLU A 301 4.17 -6.83 13.34
C GLU A 301 3.47 -6.62 12.00
N PRO A 302 2.17 -6.25 11.97
CA PRO A 302 1.49 -5.99 10.71
C PRO A 302 2.23 -4.99 9.83
N TYR A 303 2.63 -5.43 8.64
CA TYR A 303 3.41 -4.62 7.70
C TYR A 303 2.51 -3.60 7.00
N ARG A 304 2.99 -2.36 6.93
CA ARG A 304 2.41 -1.28 6.13
C ARG A 304 3.49 -0.67 5.24
N MET A 305 3.12 -0.35 4.00
CA MET A 305 3.98 0.37 3.07
C MET A 305 4.00 1.86 3.40
N PHE A 306 5.20 2.39 3.61
CA PHE A 306 5.46 3.81 3.76
C PHE A 306 6.54 4.26 2.78
N THR A 307 6.50 5.51 2.40
CA THR A 307 7.50 6.10 1.52
C THR A 307 8.92 5.98 2.08
N SER A 308 9.07 5.95 3.41
CA SER A 308 10.36 5.76 4.07
C SER A 308 11.01 4.39 3.83
N ARG A 309 10.24 3.40 3.38
CA ARG A 309 10.75 2.07 3.03
C ARG A 309 11.42 2.01 1.67
N ALA A 310 11.14 2.99 0.81
CA ALA A 310 11.68 3.06 -0.55
C ALA A 310 12.91 3.96 -0.61
N GLU A 311 13.99 3.45 -1.12
CA GLU A 311 15.25 4.17 -1.34
C GLU A 311 15.21 5.08 -2.58
N TYR A 312 14.40 4.73 -3.59
CA TYR A 312 14.35 5.42 -4.89
C TYR A 312 13.07 6.24 -5.07
N ARG A 313 12.72 7.09 -4.09
CA ARG A 313 11.44 7.84 -4.06
C ARG A 313 11.27 8.81 -5.22
N LEU A 314 12.34 9.35 -5.79
CA LEU A 314 12.27 10.19 -6.98
C LEU A 314 11.84 9.43 -8.23
N MET A 315 12.16 8.14 -8.30
CA MET A 315 11.77 7.27 -9.42
C MET A 315 10.38 6.69 -9.22
N LEU A 316 10.04 6.33 -7.97
CA LEU A 316 8.81 5.63 -7.63
C LEU A 316 7.72 6.62 -7.23
N ARG A 317 7.09 7.26 -8.20
CA ARG A 317 5.99 8.20 -7.97
C ARG A 317 4.70 7.69 -8.61
N GLU A 318 3.56 8.13 -8.09
CA GLU A 318 2.25 7.79 -8.66
C GLU A 318 2.09 8.38 -10.08
N ASP A 319 2.56 9.61 -10.30
CA ASP A 319 2.44 10.33 -11.54
C ASP A 319 3.13 9.65 -12.73
N ASN A 320 4.16 8.85 -12.48
CA ASN A 320 4.92 8.14 -13.50
C ASN A 320 4.77 6.61 -13.45
N ALA A 321 3.85 6.08 -12.65
CA ALA A 321 3.69 4.64 -12.51
C ALA A 321 3.32 3.96 -13.83
N ASP A 322 2.48 4.59 -14.64
CA ASP A 322 2.13 4.12 -15.97
C ASP A 322 3.34 4.10 -16.91
N LEU A 323 4.18 5.13 -16.87
CA LEU A 323 5.41 5.21 -17.70
C LEU A 323 6.43 4.15 -17.32
N ARG A 324 6.48 3.71 -16.06
CA ARG A 324 7.43 2.69 -15.60
C ARG A 324 6.94 1.25 -15.82
N LEU A 325 5.64 1.01 -15.77
CA LEU A 325 5.10 -0.34 -15.62
C LEU A 325 4.20 -0.80 -16.78
N THR A 326 3.60 0.09 -17.58
CA THR A 326 2.63 -0.31 -18.61
C THR A 326 3.24 -1.18 -19.70
N GLU A 327 4.45 -0.87 -20.14
CA GLU A 327 5.18 -1.67 -21.14
C GLU A 327 5.46 -3.08 -20.64
N ILE A 328 5.95 -3.19 -19.40
CA ILE A 328 6.16 -4.49 -18.73
C ILE A 328 4.83 -5.24 -18.60
N GLY A 329 3.77 -4.54 -18.17
CA GLY A 329 2.43 -5.12 -18.07
C GLY A 329 1.89 -5.64 -19.40
N ARG A 330 2.21 -4.96 -20.51
CA ARG A 330 1.85 -5.41 -21.87
C ARG A 330 2.57 -6.69 -22.24
N GLU A 331 3.87 -6.76 -22.00
CA GLU A 331 4.68 -7.96 -22.24
C GLU A 331 4.20 -9.16 -21.42
N LEU A 332 3.76 -8.91 -20.18
CA LEU A 332 3.23 -9.93 -19.29
C LEU A 332 1.76 -10.34 -19.59
N GLY A 333 1.10 -9.66 -20.53
CA GLY A 333 -0.30 -9.95 -20.91
C GLY A 333 -1.36 -9.33 -20.00
N LEU A 334 -1.01 -8.34 -19.18
CA LEU A 334 -1.91 -7.66 -18.23
C LEU A 334 -2.58 -6.40 -18.80
N VAL A 335 -2.06 -5.88 -19.90
CA VAL A 335 -2.50 -4.61 -20.52
C VAL A 335 -3.21 -4.91 -21.83
N ASP A 336 -4.48 -4.51 -21.91
CA ASP A 336 -5.29 -4.64 -23.11
C ASP A 336 -4.95 -3.60 -24.19
N ASP A 337 -5.55 -3.72 -25.37
CA ASP A 337 -5.26 -2.87 -26.51
C ASP A 337 -5.69 -1.41 -26.28
N GLU A 338 -6.77 -1.17 -25.54
CA GLU A 338 -7.27 0.17 -25.22
C GLU A 338 -6.29 0.91 -24.32
N ARG A 339 -5.87 0.28 -23.22
CA ARG A 339 -4.88 0.84 -22.30
C ARG A 339 -3.53 1.05 -22.99
N TRP A 340 -3.11 0.13 -23.81
CA TRP A 340 -1.87 0.22 -24.59
C TRP A 340 -1.90 1.40 -25.57
N ALA A 341 -3.01 1.58 -26.32
CA ALA A 341 -3.19 2.70 -27.23
C ALA A 341 -3.14 4.05 -26.48
N ARG A 342 -3.85 4.17 -25.37
CA ARG A 342 -3.84 5.39 -24.54
C ARG A 342 -2.45 5.70 -23.98
N PHE A 343 -1.74 4.68 -23.53
CA PHE A 343 -0.36 4.81 -23.04
C PHE A 343 0.59 5.35 -24.13
N ASN A 344 0.53 4.78 -25.34
CA ASN A 344 1.35 5.24 -26.46
C ASN A 344 1.00 6.67 -26.88
N GLU A 345 -0.26 7.04 -26.90
CA GLU A 345 -0.71 8.42 -27.16
C GLU A 345 -0.08 9.40 -26.15
N LYS A 346 -0.12 9.06 -24.86
CA LYS A 346 0.51 9.86 -23.80
C LYS A 346 2.02 10.00 -24.02
N LEU A 347 2.71 8.90 -24.30
CA LEU A 347 4.17 8.93 -24.58
C LEU A 347 4.51 9.83 -25.78
N GLU A 348 3.78 9.68 -26.86
CA GLU A 348 3.99 10.49 -28.09
C GLU A 348 3.73 11.97 -27.81
N ASN A 349 2.69 12.31 -27.04
CA ASN A 349 2.39 13.68 -26.64
C ASN A 349 3.52 14.28 -25.80
N ILE A 350 4.05 13.54 -24.85
CA ILE A 350 5.17 13.99 -24.00
C ILE A 350 6.42 14.24 -24.85
N GLU A 351 6.79 13.28 -25.68
CA GLU A 351 8.00 13.38 -26.52
C GLU A 351 7.92 14.54 -27.52
N ARG A 352 6.81 14.64 -28.23
CA ARG A 352 6.56 15.71 -29.20
C ARG A 352 6.58 17.09 -28.53
N GLU A 353 5.98 17.23 -27.37
CA GLU A 353 5.95 18.51 -26.64
C GLU A 353 7.32 18.88 -26.08
N ARG A 354 8.05 17.93 -25.51
CA ARG A 354 9.42 18.18 -25.06
C ARG A 354 10.31 18.62 -26.23
N GLN A 355 10.21 17.95 -27.38
CA GLN A 355 10.96 18.33 -28.57
C GLN A 355 10.57 19.71 -29.09
N ARG A 356 9.29 20.07 -29.07
CA ARG A 356 8.79 21.42 -29.43
C ARG A 356 9.38 22.48 -28.52
N LEU A 357 9.32 22.30 -27.20
CA LEU A 357 9.88 23.25 -26.24
C LEU A 357 11.40 23.38 -26.34
N LYS A 358 12.10 22.29 -26.60
CA LYS A 358 13.54 22.27 -26.77
C LYS A 358 14.01 23.01 -28.04
N SER A 359 13.20 22.98 -29.09
CA SER A 359 13.53 23.61 -30.38
C SER A 359 12.98 25.02 -30.54
N THR A 360 12.14 25.51 -29.64
CA THR A 360 11.58 26.86 -29.67
C THR A 360 12.40 27.79 -28.77
N TRP A 361 13.02 28.80 -29.33
CA TRP A 361 13.95 29.68 -28.66
C TRP A 361 13.46 31.11 -28.59
N VAL A 362 13.83 31.82 -27.53
CA VAL A 362 13.62 33.26 -27.35
C VAL A 362 14.97 33.91 -27.10
N THR A 363 15.31 34.93 -27.91
CA THR A 363 16.50 35.75 -27.70
C THR A 363 16.19 37.00 -26.89
N PRO A 364 17.14 37.56 -26.10
CA PRO A 364 16.91 38.75 -25.31
C PRO A 364 16.46 39.98 -26.10
N SER A 365 16.81 40.04 -27.38
CA SER A 365 16.47 41.15 -28.31
C SER A 365 15.13 40.95 -29.03
N ALA A 366 14.48 39.79 -28.87
CA ALA A 366 13.20 39.51 -29.51
C ALA A 366 12.06 40.30 -28.84
N GLU A 367 11.05 40.64 -29.60
CA GLU A 367 9.83 41.29 -29.08
C GLU A 367 9.17 40.43 -27.97
N ALA A 368 9.15 39.13 -28.17
CA ALA A 368 8.64 38.17 -27.19
C ALA A 368 9.44 38.08 -25.87
N ALA A 369 10.65 38.64 -25.81
CA ALA A 369 11.45 38.62 -24.58
C ALA A 369 10.83 39.44 -23.47
N ALA A 370 10.12 40.50 -23.77
CA ALA A 370 9.42 41.32 -22.78
C ALA A 370 8.32 40.52 -22.07
N GLU A 371 7.55 39.76 -22.82
CA GLU A 371 6.50 38.88 -22.31
C GLU A 371 7.09 37.78 -21.39
N VAL A 372 8.17 37.16 -21.82
CA VAL A 372 8.89 36.12 -21.04
C VAL A 372 9.47 36.71 -19.76
N ASN A 373 10.17 37.86 -19.85
CA ASN A 373 10.84 38.50 -18.72
C ASN A 373 9.87 38.94 -17.61
N ALA A 374 8.60 39.21 -17.94
CA ALA A 374 7.57 39.54 -16.97
C ALA A 374 7.28 38.42 -15.97
N HIS A 375 7.64 37.17 -16.33
CA HIS A 375 7.44 35.96 -15.50
C HIS A 375 8.73 35.44 -14.89
N LEU A 376 9.86 36.09 -15.12
CA LEU A 376 11.16 35.66 -14.62
C LEU A 376 11.64 36.54 -13.45
N THR A 377 12.32 35.93 -12.50
CA THR A 377 12.98 36.62 -11.39
C THR A 377 14.10 37.54 -11.89
N ALA A 378 14.80 37.11 -12.94
CA ALA A 378 15.83 37.89 -13.62
C ALA A 378 15.62 37.83 -15.14
N PRO A 379 15.75 38.96 -15.85
CA PRO A 379 15.58 39.03 -17.30
C PRO A 379 16.56 38.09 -18.03
N LEU A 380 16.17 37.72 -19.24
CA LEU A 380 17.03 36.90 -20.11
C LEU A 380 18.33 37.65 -20.45
N SER A 381 19.46 37.05 -20.14
CA SER A 381 20.80 37.52 -20.50
C SER A 381 21.36 36.88 -21.79
N ARG A 382 20.78 35.76 -22.15
CA ARG A 382 21.12 34.96 -23.34
C ARG A 382 19.85 34.32 -23.90
N GLU A 383 19.98 33.75 -25.10
CA GLU A 383 18.90 32.95 -25.67
C GLU A 383 18.55 31.75 -24.78
N ALA A 384 17.28 31.41 -24.71
CA ALA A 384 16.79 30.28 -23.94
C ALA A 384 15.69 29.55 -24.71
N SER A 385 15.72 28.22 -24.65
CA SER A 385 14.63 27.39 -25.15
C SER A 385 13.46 27.35 -24.19
N GLY A 386 12.30 26.88 -24.65
CA GLY A 386 11.15 26.64 -23.78
C GLY A 386 11.49 25.66 -22.65
N GLU A 387 12.31 24.66 -22.91
CA GLU A 387 12.78 23.71 -21.89
C GLU A 387 13.69 24.38 -20.85
N ASP A 388 14.60 25.27 -21.28
CA ASP A 388 15.45 26.05 -20.35
C ASP A 388 14.63 26.96 -19.44
N LEU A 389 13.58 27.58 -19.99
CA LEU A 389 12.65 28.41 -19.23
C LEU A 389 11.84 27.58 -18.22
N LEU A 390 11.35 26.43 -18.65
CA LEU A 390 10.56 25.54 -17.79
C LEU A 390 11.38 24.95 -16.62
N ARG A 391 12.69 24.81 -16.74
CA ARG A 391 13.58 24.40 -15.64
C ARG A 391 13.64 25.37 -14.49
N ARG A 392 13.26 26.65 -14.72
CA ARG A 392 13.31 27.68 -13.68
C ARG A 392 12.17 27.47 -12.67
N PRO A 393 12.44 27.64 -11.35
CA PRO A 393 11.42 27.40 -10.31
C PRO A 393 10.16 28.27 -10.46
N GLU A 394 10.30 29.52 -10.93
CA GLU A 394 9.21 30.45 -11.11
C GLU A 394 8.31 30.18 -12.32
N MET A 395 8.77 29.34 -13.27
CA MET A 395 8.05 29.01 -14.50
C MET A 395 7.32 27.69 -14.36
N THR A 396 6.02 27.69 -14.63
CA THR A 396 5.22 26.46 -14.78
C THR A 396 4.92 26.21 -16.25
N TYR A 397 4.52 24.99 -16.61
CA TYR A 397 4.10 24.68 -17.98
C TYR A 397 2.89 25.52 -18.39
N GLU A 398 1.91 25.69 -17.48
CA GLU A 398 0.74 26.55 -17.71
C GLU A 398 1.14 27.97 -18.05
N LYS A 399 2.01 28.61 -17.24
CA LYS A 399 2.52 29.94 -17.50
C LYS A 399 3.27 30.02 -18.82
N LEU A 400 4.17 29.07 -19.08
CA LEU A 400 4.98 29.03 -20.30
C LEU A 400 4.11 29.01 -21.55
N THR A 401 3.06 28.21 -21.55
CA THR A 401 2.19 28.03 -22.73
C THR A 401 1.14 29.13 -22.91
N THR A 402 1.05 30.10 -21.99
CA THR A 402 0.33 31.35 -22.23
C THR A 402 1.15 32.35 -23.03
N LEU A 403 2.47 32.19 -23.07
CA LEU A 403 3.37 33.09 -23.80
C LEU A 403 3.33 32.81 -25.30
N THR A 404 3.29 33.84 -26.10
CA THR A 404 3.10 33.77 -27.56
C THR A 404 4.02 32.76 -28.25
N PRO A 405 5.34 32.69 -27.95
CA PRO A 405 6.23 31.73 -28.64
C PRO A 405 5.94 30.27 -28.33
N PHE A 406 5.32 29.98 -27.19
CA PHE A 406 5.15 28.63 -26.66
C PHE A 406 3.70 28.15 -26.63
N ALA A 407 2.73 28.99 -26.99
CA ALA A 407 1.34 28.63 -27.16
C ALA A 407 1.13 27.75 -28.43
N PRO A 408 0.08 26.90 -28.43
CA PRO A 408 -0.82 26.57 -27.34
C PRO A 408 -0.29 25.46 -26.43
N ALA A 409 -0.93 25.29 -25.25
CA ALA A 409 -0.70 24.14 -24.37
C ALA A 409 -1.20 22.85 -25.00
N LEU A 410 -0.67 21.69 -24.53
CA LEU A 410 -1.25 20.38 -24.79
C LEU A 410 -2.68 20.29 -24.23
N THR A 411 -3.56 19.64 -24.95
CA THR A 411 -4.89 19.27 -24.47
C THR A 411 -4.88 18.05 -23.56
N ASP A 412 -3.83 17.22 -23.67
CA ASP A 412 -3.59 16.09 -22.78
C ASP A 412 -2.93 16.58 -21.48
N GLU A 413 -3.76 16.83 -20.46
CA GLU A 413 -3.30 17.36 -19.17
C GLU A 413 -2.28 16.46 -18.48
N GLN A 414 -2.43 15.14 -18.59
CA GLN A 414 -1.49 14.18 -18.00
C GLN A 414 -0.12 14.23 -18.69
N ALA A 415 -0.09 14.41 -20.00
CA ALA A 415 1.14 14.58 -20.74
C ALA A 415 1.80 15.93 -20.43
N ALA A 416 1.01 16.99 -20.30
CA ALA A 416 1.48 18.32 -19.92
C ALA A 416 2.16 18.32 -18.54
N GLU A 417 1.53 17.69 -17.55
CA GLU A 417 2.09 17.50 -16.20
C GLU A 417 3.44 16.77 -16.27
N GLN A 418 3.53 15.68 -17.03
CA GLN A 418 4.75 14.92 -17.17
C GLN A 418 5.87 15.69 -17.86
N VAL A 419 5.55 16.54 -18.84
CA VAL A 419 6.55 17.42 -19.47
C VAL A 419 7.18 18.34 -18.42
N GLU A 420 6.39 19.00 -17.59
CA GLU A 420 6.91 19.86 -16.53
C GLU A 420 7.77 19.09 -15.51
N ILE A 421 7.26 17.95 -15.00
CA ILE A 421 7.95 17.14 -14.01
C ILE A 421 9.30 16.62 -14.58
N GLN A 422 9.30 16.06 -15.77
CA GLN A 422 10.51 15.51 -16.38
C GLN A 422 11.58 16.59 -16.61
N VAL A 423 11.18 17.76 -17.12
CA VAL A 423 12.12 18.86 -17.37
C VAL A 423 12.72 19.40 -16.07
N LYS A 424 11.91 19.60 -15.02
CA LYS A 424 12.39 20.14 -13.73
C LYS A 424 13.27 19.16 -12.96
N TYR A 425 13.00 17.85 -13.05
CA TYR A 425 13.68 16.84 -12.25
C TYR A 425 14.73 16.02 -13.02
N GLU A 426 14.96 16.29 -14.29
CA GLU A 426 15.86 15.53 -15.17
C GLU A 426 17.24 15.28 -14.55
N GLY A 427 17.87 16.29 -13.98
CA GLY A 427 19.20 16.15 -13.37
C GLY A 427 19.22 15.30 -12.09
N TYR A 428 18.13 15.32 -11.32
CA TYR A 428 17.99 14.48 -10.12
C TYR A 428 17.68 13.03 -10.49
N ILE A 429 16.84 12.83 -11.49
CA ILE A 429 16.48 11.50 -12.01
C ILE A 429 17.70 10.80 -12.58
N ALA A 430 18.50 11.50 -13.40
CA ALA A 430 19.74 10.94 -13.97
C ALA A 430 20.71 10.46 -12.88
N ARG A 431 20.92 11.25 -11.83
CA ARG A 431 21.78 10.85 -10.71
C ARG A 431 21.26 9.62 -9.98
N GLN A 432 19.96 9.55 -9.73
CA GLN A 432 19.36 8.37 -9.09
C GLN A 432 19.46 7.13 -9.99
N GLN A 433 19.31 7.29 -11.29
CA GLN A 433 19.48 6.21 -12.26
C GLN A 433 20.90 5.64 -12.22
N ASP A 434 21.92 6.50 -12.16
CA ASP A 434 23.32 6.08 -12.01
C ASP A 434 23.56 5.29 -10.71
N GLU A 435 22.91 5.70 -9.62
CA GLU A 435 22.96 4.97 -8.33
C GLU A 435 22.34 3.58 -8.45
N ILE A 436 21.17 3.50 -9.08
CA ILE A 436 20.46 2.24 -9.33
C ILE A 436 21.34 1.29 -10.13
N GLU A 437 21.95 1.77 -11.21
CA GLU A 437 22.82 0.95 -12.08
C GLU A 437 24.05 0.44 -11.33
N LYS A 438 24.67 1.26 -10.48
CA LYS A 438 25.77 0.84 -9.64
C LYS A 438 25.37 -0.23 -8.63
N GLN A 439 24.21 -0.10 -8.02
CA GLN A 439 23.70 -1.10 -7.08
C GLN A 439 23.33 -2.41 -7.79
N LEU A 440 22.64 -2.36 -8.93
CA LEU A 440 22.25 -3.55 -9.69
C LEU A 440 23.45 -4.40 -10.11
N ARG A 441 24.59 -3.78 -10.44
CA ARG A 441 25.83 -4.51 -10.74
C ARG A 441 26.30 -5.37 -9.57
N ASN A 442 26.12 -4.90 -8.34
CA ASN A 442 26.51 -5.62 -7.13
C ASN A 442 25.42 -6.59 -6.65
N GLU A 443 24.15 -6.19 -6.77
CA GLU A 443 23.01 -6.99 -6.29
C GLU A 443 22.79 -8.28 -7.06
N ASN A 444 23.09 -8.30 -8.34
CA ASN A 444 22.92 -9.46 -9.22
C ASN A 444 24.03 -10.51 -9.10
N THR A 445 25.04 -10.28 -8.27
CA THR A 445 26.06 -11.29 -8.00
C THR A 445 25.46 -12.41 -7.18
N LEU A 446 25.30 -13.59 -7.81
CA LEU A 446 24.70 -14.75 -7.17
C LEU A 446 25.61 -15.34 -6.08
N LEU A 447 25.01 -15.74 -4.98
CA LEU A 447 25.65 -16.47 -3.92
C LEU A 447 25.31 -17.96 -4.05
N PRO A 448 26.31 -18.87 -3.94
CA PRO A 448 26.02 -20.30 -3.97
C PRO A 448 25.10 -20.71 -2.82
N ALA A 449 24.08 -21.48 -3.09
CA ALA A 449 23.15 -21.99 -2.07
C ALA A 449 23.86 -22.85 -0.98
N THR A 450 25.06 -23.35 -1.30
CA THR A 450 25.92 -24.13 -0.40
C THR A 450 26.92 -23.30 0.38
N LEU A 451 26.90 -21.96 0.25
CA LEU A 451 27.84 -21.07 0.94
C LEU A 451 27.71 -21.21 2.46
N ASP A 452 28.83 -21.55 3.10
CA ASP A 452 28.94 -21.53 4.56
C ASP A 452 29.52 -20.18 5.01
N TYR A 453 28.68 -19.32 5.57
CA TYR A 453 29.06 -17.97 5.98
C TYR A 453 30.10 -17.93 7.12
N ARG A 454 30.34 -19.06 7.81
CA ARG A 454 31.43 -19.19 8.80
C ARG A 454 32.83 -19.14 8.16
N GLN A 455 32.90 -19.40 6.84
CA GLN A 455 34.15 -19.33 6.06
C GLN A 455 34.44 -17.91 5.54
N VAL A 456 33.49 -16.98 5.66
CA VAL A 456 33.63 -15.62 5.22
C VAL A 456 34.26 -14.77 6.33
N SER A 457 35.47 -14.28 6.09
CA SER A 457 36.18 -13.46 7.07
C SER A 457 35.53 -12.08 7.25
N GLY A 458 35.51 -11.58 8.48
CA GLY A 458 35.00 -10.24 8.80
C GLY A 458 33.51 -10.17 9.17
N LEU A 459 32.81 -11.30 9.19
CA LEU A 459 31.43 -11.36 9.67
C LEU A 459 31.39 -11.61 11.18
N SER A 460 30.49 -10.93 11.88
CA SER A 460 30.20 -11.22 13.30
C SER A 460 29.37 -12.49 13.42
N ASN A 461 29.40 -13.13 14.61
CA ASN A 461 28.61 -14.33 14.88
C ASN A 461 27.09 -14.10 14.67
N GLU A 462 26.59 -12.93 14.99
CA GLU A 462 25.19 -12.56 14.77
C GLU A 462 24.85 -12.51 13.28
N VAL A 463 25.70 -11.88 12.50
CA VAL A 463 25.57 -11.79 11.04
C VAL A 463 25.61 -13.16 10.40
N ILE A 464 26.57 -14.00 10.81
CA ILE A 464 26.67 -15.40 10.33
C ILE A 464 25.40 -16.18 10.63
N ALA A 465 24.83 -16.04 11.83
CA ALA A 465 23.58 -16.70 12.20
C ALA A 465 22.41 -16.25 11.35
N LYS A 466 22.25 -14.93 11.14
CA LYS A 466 21.21 -14.36 10.28
C LYS A 466 21.34 -14.84 8.84
N LEU A 467 22.54 -14.81 8.27
CA LEU A 467 22.78 -15.23 6.86
C LEU A 467 22.55 -16.72 6.65
N ASN A 468 22.92 -17.55 7.61
CA ASN A 468 22.65 -19.00 7.55
C ASN A 468 21.15 -19.32 7.69
N ASP A 469 20.39 -18.50 8.41
CA ASP A 469 18.92 -18.64 8.53
C ASP A 469 18.21 -18.16 7.24
N HIS A 470 18.63 -17.04 6.68
CA HIS A 470 17.98 -16.44 5.51
C HIS A 470 18.44 -17.00 4.16
N LYS A 471 19.67 -17.51 4.08
CA LYS A 471 20.30 -18.04 2.86
C LYS A 471 20.04 -17.18 1.62
N PRO A 472 20.52 -15.94 1.59
CA PRO A 472 20.28 -15.03 0.50
C PRO A 472 20.84 -15.60 -0.82
N ALA A 473 20.10 -15.41 -1.91
CA ALA A 473 20.50 -15.89 -3.24
C ALA A 473 21.47 -14.97 -3.97
N SER A 474 21.63 -13.72 -3.49
CA SER A 474 22.53 -12.72 -4.10
C SER A 474 23.14 -11.79 -3.05
N ILE A 475 24.21 -11.08 -3.42
CA ILE A 475 24.84 -10.08 -2.53
C ILE A 475 23.85 -8.97 -2.15
N GLY A 476 22.91 -8.60 -3.01
CA GLY A 476 21.88 -7.62 -2.68
C GLY A 476 20.93 -8.09 -1.60
N GLN A 477 20.56 -9.37 -1.59
CA GLN A 477 19.76 -9.99 -0.54
C GLN A 477 20.57 -10.16 0.75
N ASP A 478 21.85 -10.47 0.65
CA ASP A 478 22.78 -10.60 1.78
C ASP A 478 22.86 -9.29 2.60
N ARG A 479 23.10 -8.18 1.94
CA ARG A 479 23.14 -6.86 2.57
C ARG A 479 21.88 -6.51 3.35
N LYS A 480 20.70 -6.88 2.84
CA LYS A 480 19.39 -6.63 3.46
C LYS A 480 19.10 -7.55 4.64
N SER A 481 19.65 -8.74 4.63
CA SER A 481 19.46 -9.73 5.71
C SER A 481 20.21 -9.37 6.99
N VAL A 482 21.18 -8.45 6.92
CA VAL A 482 22.08 -8.07 8.02
C VAL A 482 21.67 -6.79 8.71
N VAL A 483 20.91 -5.92 8.04
CA VAL A 483 20.36 -4.68 8.60
C VAL A 483 19.02 -4.95 9.27
#